data_63fd31f9d4c4334c7cd7e0a379014ecc
#
_entry.id   63fd31f9d4c4334c7cd7e0a379014ecc
#
_cell.length_a   1.000
_cell.length_b   1.000
_cell.length_c   1.000
_cell.angle_alpha   90.00
_cell.angle_beta   90.00
_cell.angle_gamma   90.00
#
_symmetry.space_group_name_H-M   'P 1'
#
loop_
_entity.id
_entity.type
_entity.pdbx_description
1 polymer ?
#
loop_
_entity_poly.entity_id
_entity_poly.type
_entity_poly.pdbx_seq_one_letter_code
_entity_poly.pdbx_strand_id
1 'polypeptide(L)'
;GDPPLLMGFMNGVDFFWSLNLLPVMILNVVLLLALFYVIDSRAYKKDLAEGAKQPEVSGEHKKLRLNGAHNIIFLVMIIVAVILSGVLPKTVPFFKGSIHFYGEVELGFASILEMVMILAAAFLSYKTTKKEVREANHFTWDAIQEVATLFIGIFVTMIPALLILKARGASLGVNEPWQYFWMTGLLSSFLDNTPTYLVVFT
;
A
#
# COMPACT_ATOMS: atom_id res chain seq x y z
N GLY A 1 6.13 -0.67 2.19
CA GLY A 1 5.14 -0.58 1.13
C GLY A 1 3.78 -1.11 1.55
N ASP A 2 2.74 -0.51 1.06
CA ASP A 2 1.36 -0.84 1.43
C ASP A 2 0.97 -2.30 1.14
N PRO A 3 1.31 -2.88 -0.04
CA PRO A 3 0.94 -4.26 -0.32
C PRO A 3 1.51 -5.29 0.67
N PRO A 4 2.77 -5.23 1.11
CA PRO A 4 3.30 -6.14 2.12
C PRO A 4 2.55 -6.09 3.45
N LEU A 5 2.19 -4.91 3.94
CA LEU A 5 1.45 -4.78 5.20
C LEU A 5 0.06 -5.37 5.10
N LEU A 6 -0.64 -5.14 4.00
CA LEU A 6 -1.95 -5.73 3.72
C LEU A 6 -1.85 -7.26 3.62
N MET A 7 -0.85 -7.78 2.92
CA MET A 7 -0.63 -9.22 2.80
C MET A 7 -0.29 -9.87 4.15
N GLY A 8 0.52 -9.21 4.99
CA GLY A 8 0.78 -9.64 6.35
C GLY A 8 -0.50 -9.74 7.18
N PHE A 9 -1.35 -8.72 7.09
CA PHE A 9 -2.63 -8.70 7.77
C PHE A 9 -3.56 -9.84 7.30
N MET A 10 -3.65 -10.09 6.00
CA MET A 10 -4.43 -11.20 5.44
C MET A 10 -3.90 -12.58 5.87
N ASN A 11 -2.59 -12.69 6.14
CA ASN A 11 -1.94 -13.91 6.65
C ASN A 11 -1.88 -13.97 8.19
N GLY A 12 -2.68 -13.17 8.89
CA GLY A 12 -2.89 -13.27 10.34
C GLY A 12 -2.02 -12.37 11.21
N VAL A 13 -1.20 -11.50 10.63
CA VAL A 13 -0.49 -10.45 11.37
C VAL A 13 -1.52 -9.43 11.86
N ASP A 14 -1.45 -9.05 13.15
CA ASP A 14 -2.38 -8.07 13.70
C ASP A 14 -2.21 -6.71 13.02
N PHE A 15 -3.32 -6.06 12.70
CA PHE A 15 -3.32 -4.74 12.04
C PHE A 15 -2.47 -3.71 12.79
N PHE A 16 -2.62 -3.67 14.12
CA PHE A 16 -1.89 -2.71 14.95
C PHE A 16 -0.44 -3.10 15.21
N TRP A 17 -0.02 -4.33 14.87
CA TRP A 17 1.36 -4.75 14.97
C TRP A 17 2.29 -3.84 14.13
N SER A 18 1.79 -3.35 13.00
CA SER A 18 2.51 -2.43 12.11
C SER A 18 2.97 -1.15 12.81
N LEU A 19 2.29 -0.73 13.90
CA LEU A 19 2.69 0.43 14.69
C LEU A 19 4.04 0.25 15.38
N ASN A 20 4.48 -1.00 15.61
CA ASN A 20 5.80 -1.28 16.16
C ASN A 20 6.94 -0.87 15.20
N LEU A 21 6.64 -0.73 13.92
CA LEU A 21 7.59 -0.26 12.91
C LEU A 21 7.70 1.27 12.86
N LEU A 22 6.80 2.00 13.53
CA LEU A 22 6.74 3.47 13.54
C LEU A 22 8.07 4.13 13.94
N PRO A 23 8.77 3.72 15.00
CA PRO A 23 10.06 4.33 15.38
C PRO A 23 11.11 4.20 14.28
N VAL A 24 11.19 3.02 13.65
CA VAL A 24 12.12 2.77 12.54
C VAL A 24 11.74 3.59 11.31
N MET A 25 10.45 3.70 11.02
CA MET A 25 9.94 4.54 9.94
C MET A 25 10.27 6.00 10.17
N ILE A 26 10.02 6.54 11.37
CA ILE A 26 10.33 7.94 11.71
C ILE A 26 11.83 8.20 11.55
N LEU A 27 12.68 7.31 12.05
CA LEU A 27 14.13 7.44 11.90
C LEU A 27 14.53 7.53 10.42
N ASN A 28 14.03 6.63 9.58
CA ASN A 28 14.31 6.64 8.15
C ASN A 28 13.80 7.93 7.47
N VAL A 29 12.59 8.36 7.79
CA VAL A 29 12.01 9.60 7.24
C VAL A 29 12.86 10.81 7.62
N VAL A 30 13.28 10.93 8.88
CA VAL A 30 14.13 12.03 9.33
C VAL A 30 15.48 12.04 8.61
N LEU A 31 16.12 10.86 8.47
CA LEU A 31 17.40 10.74 7.76
C LEU A 31 17.26 11.11 6.28
N LEU A 32 16.22 10.63 5.61
CA LEU A 32 15.96 10.96 4.21
C LEU A 32 15.64 12.44 4.01
N LEU A 33 14.81 13.03 4.87
CA LEU A 33 14.52 14.47 4.82
C LEU A 33 15.77 15.31 5.06
N ALA A 34 16.62 14.94 6.01
CA ALA A 34 17.88 15.63 6.26
C ALA A 34 18.81 15.55 5.04
N LEU A 35 18.95 14.35 4.45
CA LEU A 35 19.74 14.15 3.24
C LEU A 35 19.17 14.96 2.07
N PHE A 36 17.87 14.88 1.85
CA PHE A 36 17.19 15.64 0.80
C PHE A 36 17.39 17.15 0.99
N TYR A 37 17.18 17.65 2.22
CA TYR A 37 17.39 19.07 2.53
C TYR A 37 18.81 19.55 2.18
N VAL A 38 19.83 18.75 2.48
CA VAL A 38 21.22 19.09 2.17
C VAL A 38 21.45 19.13 0.65
N ILE A 39 20.94 18.12 -0.08
CA ILE A 39 21.10 18.03 -1.54
C ILE A 39 20.34 19.18 -2.21
N ASP A 40 19.07 19.38 -1.85
CA ASP A 40 18.21 20.40 -2.41
C ASP A 40 18.73 21.82 -2.13
N SER A 41 19.17 22.08 -0.91
CA SER A 41 19.78 23.38 -0.54
C SER A 41 21.04 23.68 -1.34
N ARG A 42 21.84 22.65 -1.67
CA ARG A 42 23.03 22.83 -2.53
C ARG A 42 22.64 23.09 -3.98
N ALA A 43 21.69 22.32 -4.51
CA ALA A 43 21.16 22.51 -5.85
C ALA A 43 20.54 23.90 -6.01
N TYR A 44 19.70 24.32 -5.07
CA TYR A 44 19.06 25.63 -5.07
C TYR A 44 20.07 26.78 -5.05
N LYS A 45 21.13 26.68 -4.23
CA LYS A 45 22.20 27.69 -4.22
C LYS A 45 22.94 27.76 -5.56
N LYS A 46 23.15 26.63 -6.22
CA LYS A 46 23.76 26.57 -7.52
C LYS A 46 22.89 27.22 -8.59
N ASP A 47 21.60 26.90 -8.61
CA ASP A 47 20.63 27.46 -9.54
C ASP A 47 20.53 28.99 -9.40
N LEU A 48 20.56 29.51 -8.16
CA LEU A 48 20.60 30.96 -7.91
C LEU A 48 21.89 31.59 -8.42
N ALA A 49 23.03 30.92 -8.28
CA ALA A 49 24.31 31.41 -8.79
C ALA A 49 24.37 31.42 -10.31
N GLU A 50 23.64 30.51 -10.97
CA GLU A 50 23.51 30.43 -12.45
C GLU A 50 22.44 31.38 -12.99
N GLY A 51 21.83 32.23 -12.14
CA GLY A 51 20.88 33.27 -12.55
C GLY A 51 19.43 32.83 -12.66
N ALA A 52 19.07 31.68 -12.06
CA ALA A 52 17.68 31.29 -11.93
C ALA A 52 16.91 32.34 -11.13
N LYS A 53 15.81 32.85 -11.69
CA LYS A 53 14.94 33.77 -10.95
C LYS A 53 14.29 33.03 -9.80
N GLN A 54 14.35 33.62 -8.62
CA GLN A 54 13.53 33.12 -7.52
C GLN A 54 12.06 33.06 -7.98
N PRO A 55 11.36 31.97 -7.67
CA PRO A 55 9.92 31.94 -7.90
C PRO A 55 9.31 33.15 -7.22
N GLU A 56 8.74 34.06 -7.99
CA GLU A 56 7.97 35.14 -7.42
C GLU A 56 6.87 34.52 -6.57
N VAL A 57 7.03 34.62 -5.26
CA VAL A 57 5.95 34.29 -4.34
C VAL A 57 4.88 35.35 -4.62
N SER A 58 4.01 35.04 -5.59
CA SER A 58 2.85 35.88 -5.86
C SER A 58 2.08 35.98 -4.55
N GLY A 59 2.05 37.18 -3.98
CA GLY A 59 1.49 37.44 -2.65
C GLY A 59 -0.04 37.27 -2.55
N GLU A 60 -0.65 36.59 -3.51
CA GLU A 60 -2.01 36.10 -3.37
C GLU A 60 -2.02 34.91 -2.43
N HIS A 61 -2.29 35.17 -1.17
CA HIS A 61 -2.69 34.14 -0.22
C HIS A 61 -4.00 33.50 -0.67
N LYS A 62 -3.94 32.63 -1.68
CA LYS A 62 -5.09 31.78 -2.06
C LYS A 62 -5.41 30.90 -0.86
N LYS A 63 -6.53 31.17 -0.21
CA LYS A 63 -7.02 30.31 0.88
C LYS A 63 -7.11 28.88 0.36
N LEU A 64 -6.44 27.97 1.03
CA LEU A 64 -6.52 26.53 0.74
C LEU A 64 -7.99 26.12 0.80
N ARG A 65 -8.54 25.70 -0.33
CA ARG A 65 -9.90 25.21 -0.48
C ARG A 65 -9.84 23.73 -0.83
N LEU A 66 -10.38 22.88 0.03
CA LEU A 66 -10.55 21.45 -0.27
C LEU A 66 -11.85 21.26 -1.07
N ASN A 67 -11.70 21.21 -2.40
CA ASN A 67 -12.82 20.82 -3.26
C ASN A 67 -12.95 19.29 -3.25
N GLY A 68 -14.15 18.79 -2.91
CA GLY A 68 -14.39 17.34 -2.80
C GLY A 68 -14.08 16.77 -1.41
N ALA A 69 -14.06 17.61 -0.36
CA ALA A 69 -13.78 17.19 1.03
C ALA A 69 -14.71 16.05 1.52
N HIS A 70 -15.91 15.89 0.95
CA HIS A 70 -16.79 14.76 1.27
C HIS A 70 -16.19 13.40 0.94
N ASN A 71 -15.18 13.32 0.04
CA ASN A 71 -14.48 12.07 -0.25
C ASN A 71 -13.65 11.55 0.93
N ILE A 72 -13.35 12.39 1.91
CA ILE A 72 -12.71 11.95 3.16
C ILE A 72 -13.59 10.92 3.87
N ILE A 73 -14.92 11.06 3.80
CA ILE A 73 -15.85 10.10 4.40
C ILE A 73 -15.69 8.71 3.76
N PHE A 74 -15.55 8.66 2.44
CA PHE A 74 -15.34 7.39 1.73
C PHE A 74 -13.97 6.80 2.03
N LEU A 75 -12.94 7.63 2.19
CA LEU A 75 -11.62 7.19 2.62
C LEU A 75 -11.68 6.57 4.03
N VAL A 76 -12.36 7.24 4.98
CA VAL A 76 -12.58 6.69 6.32
C VAL A 76 -13.37 5.39 6.26
N MET A 77 -14.38 5.29 5.39
CA MET A 77 -15.16 4.06 5.20
C MET A 77 -14.27 2.90 4.73
N ILE A 78 -13.31 3.14 3.83
CA ILE A 78 -12.35 2.11 3.40
C ILE A 78 -11.47 1.67 4.58
N ILE A 79 -10.93 2.62 5.36
CA ILE A 79 -10.11 2.29 6.54
C ILE A 79 -10.90 1.45 7.53
N VAL A 80 -12.15 1.84 7.81
CA VAL A 80 -13.05 1.10 8.69
C VAL A 80 -13.34 -0.29 8.14
N ALA A 81 -13.54 -0.46 6.83
CA ALA A 81 -13.77 -1.76 6.20
C ALA A 81 -12.59 -2.70 6.43
N VAL A 82 -11.35 -2.22 6.21
CA VAL A 82 -10.13 -3.00 6.44
C VAL A 82 -9.97 -3.38 7.92
N ILE A 83 -10.21 -2.46 8.85
CA ILE A 83 -10.14 -2.76 10.29
C ILE A 83 -11.21 -3.80 10.67
N LEU A 84 -12.42 -3.65 10.19
CA LEU A 84 -13.51 -4.58 10.47
C LEU A 84 -13.22 -5.98 9.94
N SER A 85 -12.64 -6.12 8.76
CA SER A 85 -12.33 -7.43 8.18
C SER A 85 -11.33 -8.22 9.05
N GLY A 86 -10.43 -7.53 9.77
CA GLY A 86 -9.50 -8.19 10.70
C GLY A 86 -10.04 -8.41 12.12
N VAL A 87 -10.97 -7.58 12.57
CA VAL A 87 -11.51 -7.66 13.94
C VAL A 87 -12.74 -8.57 14.02
N LEU A 88 -13.65 -8.49 13.03
CA LEU A 88 -14.91 -9.23 13.04
C LEU A 88 -14.75 -10.76 13.16
N PRO A 89 -13.81 -11.43 12.48
CA PRO A 89 -13.64 -12.85 12.65
C PRO A 89 -13.21 -13.25 14.08
N LYS A 90 -12.56 -12.35 14.81
CA LYS A 90 -12.12 -12.59 16.20
C LYS A 90 -13.26 -12.38 17.20
N THR A 91 -14.19 -11.47 16.91
CA THR A 91 -15.24 -11.02 17.85
C THR A 91 -16.60 -11.64 17.59
N VAL A 92 -16.96 -11.86 16.34
CA VAL A 92 -18.28 -12.33 15.92
C VAL A 92 -18.19 -13.68 15.21
N PRO A 93 -18.77 -14.76 15.77
CA PRO A 93 -18.67 -16.11 15.23
C PRO A 93 -19.13 -16.26 13.77
N PHE A 94 -20.12 -15.46 13.35
CA PHE A 94 -20.65 -15.48 11.98
C PHE A 94 -19.54 -15.16 10.95
N PHE A 95 -18.65 -14.21 11.25
CA PHE A 95 -17.59 -13.77 10.33
C PHE A 95 -16.38 -14.70 10.30
N LYS A 96 -16.36 -15.77 11.11
CA LYS A 96 -15.40 -16.88 10.98
C LYS A 96 -15.71 -17.80 9.80
N GLY A 97 -16.93 -17.74 9.28
CA GLY A 97 -17.34 -18.54 8.14
C GLY A 97 -16.66 -18.09 6.86
N SER A 98 -16.48 -19.04 5.95
CA SER A 98 -15.91 -18.83 4.63
C SER A 98 -16.77 -19.54 3.57
N ILE A 99 -16.70 -19.04 2.34
CA ILE A 99 -17.25 -19.70 1.17
C ILE A 99 -16.09 -20.39 0.45
N HIS A 100 -16.21 -21.70 0.29
CA HIS A 100 -15.29 -22.50 -0.50
C HIS A 100 -15.64 -22.35 -1.98
N PHE A 101 -14.70 -21.92 -2.80
CA PHE A 101 -14.91 -21.77 -4.24
C PHE A 101 -14.39 -22.97 -5.02
N TYR A 102 -13.11 -23.27 -4.90
CA TYR A 102 -12.47 -24.36 -5.62
C TYR A 102 -11.12 -24.72 -4.95
N GLY A 103 -10.92 -26.00 -4.65
CA GLY A 103 -9.71 -26.48 -3.99
C GLY A 103 -9.55 -25.91 -2.58
N GLU A 104 -8.41 -25.28 -2.30
CA GLU A 104 -8.10 -24.66 -1.01
C GLU A 104 -8.46 -23.15 -0.96
N VAL A 105 -9.15 -22.62 -1.99
CA VAL A 105 -9.50 -21.20 -2.05
C VAL A 105 -10.77 -20.93 -1.25
N GLU A 106 -10.61 -20.30 -0.12
CA GLU A 106 -11.69 -19.87 0.77
C GLU A 106 -11.82 -18.36 0.79
N LEU A 107 -13.04 -17.87 0.68
CA LEU A 107 -13.34 -16.44 0.84
C LEU A 107 -14.11 -16.23 2.15
N GLY A 108 -13.48 -15.64 3.14
CA GLY A 108 -14.09 -15.33 4.43
C GLY A 108 -15.23 -14.30 4.32
N PHE A 109 -16.27 -14.43 5.11
CA PHE A 109 -17.37 -13.45 5.12
C PHE A 109 -16.92 -12.03 5.48
N ALA A 110 -15.90 -11.89 6.31
CA ALA A 110 -15.31 -10.60 6.63
C ALA A 110 -14.66 -9.94 5.40
N SER A 111 -13.96 -10.72 4.58
CA SER A 111 -13.33 -10.22 3.34
C SER A 111 -14.39 -9.86 2.27
N ILE A 112 -15.50 -10.58 2.24
CA ILE A 112 -16.64 -10.22 1.35
C ILE A 112 -17.23 -8.89 1.79
N LEU A 113 -17.45 -8.68 3.09
CA LEU A 113 -17.94 -7.42 3.62
C LEU A 113 -17.00 -6.26 3.29
N GLU A 114 -15.70 -6.46 3.48
CA GLU A 114 -14.66 -5.48 3.13
C GLU A 114 -14.75 -5.11 1.64
N MET A 115 -14.78 -6.10 0.76
CA MET A 115 -14.87 -5.89 -0.69
C MET A 115 -16.13 -5.09 -1.06
N VAL A 116 -17.28 -5.44 -0.49
CA VAL A 116 -18.55 -4.74 -0.73
C VAL A 116 -18.45 -3.28 -0.24
N MET A 117 -17.88 -3.03 0.94
CA MET A 117 -17.71 -1.68 1.48
C MET A 117 -16.77 -0.84 0.61
N ILE A 118 -15.66 -1.40 0.15
CA ILE A 118 -14.71 -0.70 -0.74
C ILE A 118 -15.36 -0.36 -2.08
N LEU A 119 -16.07 -1.31 -2.69
CA LEU A 119 -16.78 -1.09 -3.95
C LEU A 119 -17.90 -0.04 -3.79
N ALA A 120 -18.63 -0.08 -2.68
CA ALA A 120 -19.65 0.91 -2.37
C ALA A 120 -19.02 2.31 -2.19
N ALA A 121 -17.90 2.42 -1.45
CA ALA A 121 -17.17 3.67 -1.28
C ALA A 121 -16.70 4.23 -2.64
N ALA A 122 -16.13 3.41 -3.48
CA ALA A 122 -15.67 3.78 -4.82
C ALA A 122 -16.83 4.27 -5.69
N PHE A 123 -17.93 3.53 -5.72
CA PHE A 123 -19.12 3.88 -6.50
C PHE A 123 -19.76 5.19 -6.01
N LEU A 124 -19.93 5.35 -4.70
CA LEU A 124 -20.50 6.55 -4.12
C LEU A 124 -19.58 7.76 -4.34
N SER A 125 -18.29 7.61 -4.13
CA SER A 125 -17.30 8.65 -4.42
C SER A 125 -17.38 9.07 -5.89
N TYR A 126 -17.41 8.12 -6.83
CA TYR A 126 -17.50 8.41 -8.26
C TYR A 126 -18.80 9.15 -8.62
N LYS A 127 -19.95 8.78 -8.03
CA LYS A 127 -21.25 9.42 -8.30
C LYS A 127 -21.38 10.79 -7.65
N THR A 128 -20.85 10.99 -6.44
CA THR A 128 -21.05 12.24 -5.68
C THR A 128 -20.01 13.29 -6.01
N THR A 129 -18.85 12.89 -6.52
CA THR A 129 -17.80 13.85 -6.89
C THR A 129 -18.12 14.50 -8.22
N LYS A 130 -18.15 15.82 -8.24
CA LYS A 130 -18.41 16.62 -9.45
C LYS A 130 -17.35 16.34 -10.54
N LYS A 131 -17.80 16.36 -11.78
CA LYS A 131 -16.95 16.11 -12.94
C LYS A 131 -15.76 17.08 -13.00
N GLU A 132 -16.00 18.35 -12.69
CA GLU A 132 -14.95 19.39 -12.70
C GLU A 132 -13.81 19.08 -11.71
N VAL A 133 -14.15 18.51 -10.52
CA VAL A 133 -13.15 18.11 -9.52
C VAL A 133 -12.31 16.95 -10.02
N ARG A 134 -12.93 15.99 -10.70
CA ARG A 134 -12.22 14.84 -11.28
C ARG A 134 -11.29 15.24 -12.41
N GLU A 135 -11.78 16.11 -13.30
CA GLU A 135 -10.99 16.65 -14.43
C GLU A 135 -9.82 17.50 -13.93
N ALA A 136 -10.04 18.34 -12.92
CA ALA A 136 -8.98 19.14 -12.31
C ALA A 136 -7.90 18.28 -11.62
N ASN A 137 -8.25 17.07 -11.16
CA ASN A 137 -7.31 16.10 -10.61
C ASN A 137 -6.77 15.11 -11.65
N HIS A 138 -7.05 15.31 -12.93
CA HIS A 138 -6.62 14.41 -14.01
C HIS A 138 -7.00 12.95 -13.78
N PHE A 139 -8.18 12.72 -13.20
CA PHE A 139 -8.63 11.36 -12.91
C PHE A 139 -8.90 10.60 -14.20
N THR A 140 -8.19 9.48 -14.37
CA THR A 140 -8.39 8.50 -15.44
C THR A 140 -8.50 7.10 -14.86
N TRP A 141 -9.10 6.18 -15.61
CA TRP A 141 -9.18 4.77 -15.24
C TRP A 141 -7.90 4.00 -15.58
N ASP A 142 -6.99 4.61 -16.34
CA ASP A 142 -5.78 3.97 -16.86
C ASP A 142 -4.90 3.44 -15.73
N ALA A 143 -4.69 4.25 -14.67
CA ALA A 143 -3.91 3.82 -13.51
C ALA A 143 -4.50 2.59 -12.81
N ILE A 144 -5.83 2.49 -12.71
CA ILE A 144 -6.51 1.36 -12.09
C ILE A 144 -6.40 0.11 -12.98
N GLN A 145 -6.54 0.28 -14.29
CA GLN A 145 -6.36 -0.81 -15.26
C GLN A 145 -4.92 -1.33 -15.25
N GLU A 146 -3.94 -0.44 -15.24
CA GLU A 146 -2.53 -0.80 -15.18
C GLU A 146 -2.21 -1.61 -13.92
N VAL A 147 -2.62 -1.12 -12.75
CA VAL A 147 -2.43 -1.82 -11.47
C VAL A 147 -3.15 -3.17 -11.47
N ALA A 148 -4.39 -3.25 -11.93
CA ALA A 148 -5.13 -4.51 -12.00
C ALA A 148 -4.43 -5.54 -12.89
N THR A 149 -3.97 -5.13 -14.07
CA THR A 149 -3.26 -6.00 -15.00
C THR A 149 -1.92 -6.48 -14.42
N LEU A 150 -1.19 -5.58 -13.78
CA LEU A 150 0.06 -5.88 -13.08
C LEU A 150 -0.15 -6.92 -11.98
N PHE A 151 -1.13 -6.72 -11.11
CA PHE A 151 -1.41 -7.66 -10.02
C PHE A 151 -1.85 -9.04 -10.54
N ILE A 152 -2.69 -9.11 -11.58
CA ILE A 152 -3.04 -10.40 -12.20
C ILE A 152 -1.77 -11.10 -12.69
N GLY A 153 -0.89 -10.39 -13.39
CA GLY A 153 0.39 -10.94 -13.85
C GLY A 153 1.26 -11.44 -12.70
N ILE A 154 1.44 -10.64 -11.67
CA ILE A 154 2.23 -10.98 -10.48
C ILE A 154 1.68 -12.23 -9.79
N PHE A 155 0.38 -12.27 -9.49
CA PHE A 155 -0.20 -13.41 -8.78
C PHE A 155 -0.11 -14.71 -9.60
N VAL A 156 -0.34 -14.68 -10.91
CA VAL A 156 -0.22 -15.86 -11.76
C VAL A 156 1.22 -16.36 -11.82
N THR A 157 2.19 -15.47 -11.99
CA THR A 157 3.61 -15.85 -12.09
C THR A 157 4.22 -16.26 -10.76
N MET A 158 3.64 -15.83 -9.64
CA MET A 158 4.12 -16.14 -8.30
C MET A 158 3.76 -17.57 -7.85
N ILE A 159 2.70 -18.17 -8.40
CA ILE A 159 2.27 -19.52 -8.01
C ILE A 159 3.41 -20.55 -8.09
N PRO A 160 4.12 -20.73 -9.22
CA PRO A 160 5.22 -21.68 -9.30
C PRO A 160 6.39 -21.34 -8.38
N ALA A 161 6.68 -20.05 -8.19
CA ALA A 161 7.74 -19.61 -7.29
C ALA A 161 7.45 -20.00 -5.83
N LEU A 162 6.22 -19.79 -5.36
CA LEU A 162 5.79 -20.18 -4.01
C LEU A 162 5.80 -21.71 -3.84
N LEU A 163 5.41 -22.48 -4.85
CA LEU A 163 5.45 -23.95 -4.80
C LEU A 163 6.88 -24.46 -4.68
N ILE A 164 7.83 -23.89 -5.42
CA ILE A 164 9.25 -24.24 -5.34
C ILE A 164 9.81 -23.89 -3.95
N LEU A 165 9.43 -22.72 -3.43
CA LEU A 165 9.90 -22.26 -2.12
C LEU A 165 9.33 -23.13 -0.99
N LYS A 166 8.04 -23.49 -1.03
CA LYS A 166 7.46 -24.45 -0.09
C LYS A 166 8.17 -25.81 -0.12
N ALA A 167 8.56 -26.26 -1.31
CA ALA A 167 9.22 -27.57 -1.46
C ALA A 167 10.69 -27.56 -1.05
N ARG A 168 11.40 -26.44 -1.21
CA ARG A 168 12.86 -26.36 -1.05
C ARG A 168 13.35 -25.24 -0.15
N GLY A 169 12.47 -24.43 0.43
CA GLY A 169 12.83 -23.27 1.26
C GLY A 169 13.78 -23.63 2.42
N ALA A 170 13.50 -24.73 3.11
CA ALA A 170 14.33 -25.21 4.20
C ALA A 170 15.77 -25.59 3.76
N SER A 171 15.96 -25.96 2.49
CA SER A 171 17.26 -26.31 1.94
C SER A 171 18.12 -25.11 1.53
N LEU A 172 17.56 -23.90 1.53
CA LEU A 172 18.29 -22.67 1.19
C LEU A 172 19.25 -22.23 2.30
N GLY A 173 19.16 -22.82 3.49
CA GLY A 173 20.08 -22.55 4.60
C GLY A 173 19.94 -21.14 5.20
N VAL A 174 18.81 -20.47 4.98
CA VAL A 174 18.53 -19.15 5.54
C VAL A 174 17.84 -19.34 6.87
N ASN A 175 18.61 -19.24 7.95
CA ASN A 175 18.15 -19.51 9.33
C ASN A 175 18.29 -18.31 10.25
N GLU A 176 19.13 -17.33 9.88
CA GLU A 176 19.47 -16.21 10.73
C GLU A 176 18.75 -14.91 10.29
N PRO A 177 18.31 -14.05 11.22
CA PRO A 177 17.58 -12.82 10.90
C PRO A 177 18.33 -11.88 9.95
N TRP A 178 19.65 -11.80 10.06
CA TRP A 178 20.49 -10.97 9.19
C TRP A 178 20.52 -11.47 7.73
N GLN A 179 20.41 -12.79 7.53
CA GLN A 179 20.32 -13.39 6.20
C GLN A 179 19.01 -13.02 5.52
N TYR A 180 17.90 -13.09 6.26
CA TYR A 180 16.61 -12.63 5.78
C TYR A 180 16.61 -11.15 5.41
N PHE A 181 17.25 -10.31 6.23
CA PHE A 181 17.35 -8.88 5.98
C PHE A 181 18.05 -8.59 4.64
N TRP A 182 19.24 -9.17 4.43
CA TRP A 182 20.00 -8.93 3.20
C TRP A 182 19.35 -9.57 1.97
N MET A 183 18.83 -10.80 2.11
CA MET A 183 18.14 -11.49 1.02
C MET A 183 16.88 -10.71 0.58
N THR A 184 16.07 -10.26 1.54
CA THR A 184 14.87 -9.46 1.25
C THR A 184 15.23 -8.13 0.61
N GLY A 185 16.27 -7.45 1.10
CA GLY A 185 16.76 -6.20 0.54
C GLY A 185 17.24 -6.33 -0.90
N LEU A 186 18.03 -7.38 -1.19
CA LEU A 186 18.49 -7.67 -2.55
C LEU A 186 17.34 -8.05 -3.47
N LEU A 187 16.45 -8.93 -3.05
CA LEU A 187 15.29 -9.34 -3.85
C LEU A 187 14.37 -8.16 -4.14
N SER A 188 14.09 -7.31 -3.15
CA SER A 188 13.27 -6.12 -3.30
C SER A 188 13.87 -5.06 -4.24
N SER A 189 15.17 -5.14 -4.55
CA SER A 189 15.80 -4.26 -5.54
C SER A 189 15.47 -4.63 -6.98
N PHE A 190 15.07 -5.88 -7.22
CA PHE A 190 14.75 -6.42 -8.55
C PHE A 190 13.28 -6.82 -8.69
N LEU A 191 12.68 -7.30 -7.61
CA LEU A 191 11.28 -7.72 -7.56
C LEU A 191 10.47 -6.64 -6.85
N ASP A 192 9.17 -6.59 -7.15
CA ASP A 192 8.25 -5.78 -6.37
C ASP A 192 8.19 -6.27 -4.90
N ASN A 193 7.85 -5.36 -4.00
CA ASN A 193 7.81 -5.61 -2.56
C ASN A 193 6.83 -6.73 -2.17
N THR A 194 5.70 -6.85 -2.87
CA THR A 194 4.67 -7.85 -2.56
C THR A 194 5.13 -9.28 -2.78
N PRO A 195 5.70 -9.66 -3.96
CA PRO A 195 6.27 -10.99 -4.16
C PRO A 195 7.38 -11.31 -3.17
N THR A 196 8.29 -10.34 -2.94
CA THR A 196 9.41 -10.52 -2.01
C THR A 196 8.91 -10.82 -0.60
N TYR A 197 7.90 -10.06 -0.12
CA TYR A 197 7.33 -10.27 1.20
C TYR A 197 6.69 -11.66 1.34
N LEU A 198 5.85 -12.06 0.37
CA LEU A 198 5.18 -13.37 0.42
C LEU A 198 6.16 -14.53 0.37
N VAL A 199 7.22 -14.42 -0.44
CA VAL A 199 8.28 -15.43 -0.53
C VAL A 199 9.03 -15.62 0.79
N VAL A 200 9.24 -14.55 1.55
CA VAL A 200 9.99 -14.61 2.82
C VAL A 200 9.08 -14.94 4.01
N PHE A 201 7.78 -14.62 3.89
CA PHE A 201 6.80 -14.84 4.96
C PHE A 201 6.29 -16.28 5.03
N THR A 202 6.27 -17.02 3.92
CA THR A 202 5.80 -18.42 3.82
C THR A 202 6.91 -19.40 4.16
#